data_4da591fc7e0c26b68c239eb760045ed6
#
_entry.id   4da591fc7e0c26b68c239eb760045ed6
#
_cell.length_a   1.000
_cell.length_b   1.000
_cell.length_c   1.000
_cell.angle_alpha   90.00
_cell.angle_beta   90.00
_cell.angle_gamma   90.00
#
_symmetry.space_group_name_H-M   'P 1'
#
loop_
_entity.id
_entity.type
_entity.pdbx_description
1 polymer ?
#
loop_
_entity_poly.entity_id
_entity_poly.type
_entity_poly.pdbx_seq_one_letter_code
_entity_poly.pdbx_strand_id
1 'polypeptide(L)'
;ACSKHGTTNEITSILIHLTDPNMNKTFQDRFFQGIDFPLDKVIMIFSYNDSSLVDPILLDRLKEINVSPYSSNDKIEIVNNFIIPELLKSIGLNEIKLTIGNDLIEYIIENYTQEAGVREIKRKIEEIFLNLNLDRIYKRGHFTKNIKTLKLDKKFVNKILKNNIDNNTMIHESDEVGIINGLYATSNGNGGIVPIQVFKNISLGTDKSSDLILTGSLGDTMKESISCSLTCAKQYLYKKYGTKKLFGDNNEYNIEEYL
;
A
#
# COMPACT_ATOMS: atom_id res chain seq x y z
N ALA A 1 5.56 -12.87 14.87
CA ALA A 1 4.27 -13.57 14.72
C ALA A 1 3.52 -13.52 16.05
N CYS A 2 2.96 -12.36 16.38
CA CYS A 2 2.03 -12.21 17.49
C CYS A 2 0.63 -12.54 16.95
N SER A 3 0.05 -13.69 17.34
CA SER A 3 -1.33 -14.01 17.01
C SER A 3 -2.28 -13.42 18.04
N LYS A 4 -3.36 -12.79 17.60
CA LYS A 4 -4.44 -12.23 18.41
C LYS A 4 -5.26 -13.28 19.20
N HIS A 5 -4.91 -14.55 19.21
CA HIS A 5 -5.65 -15.60 19.89
C HIS A 5 -4.89 -16.08 21.13
N GLY A 6 -5.35 -15.64 22.27
CA GLY A 6 -5.45 -16.20 23.65
C GLY A 6 -4.40 -17.19 24.21
N THR A 7 -3.43 -17.59 23.45
CA THR A 7 -2.24 -18.30 23.94
C THR A 7 -1.14 -17.25 24.10
N THR A 8 -0.78 -16.98 25.34
CA THR A 8 0.44 -16.24 25.68
C THR A 8 1.59 -16.86 24.90
N ASN A 9 2.00 -16.19 23.85
CA ASN A 9 3.10 -16.66 23.03
C ASN A 9 4.36 -16.62 23.93
N GLU A 10 5.05 -17.73 24.10
CA GLU A 10 6.28 -17.83 24.93
C GLU A 10 7.26 -16.69 24.61
N ILE A 11 7.35 -16.31 23.33
CA ILE A 11 8.18 -15.19 22.86
C ILE A 11 7.74 -13.87 23.48
N THR A 12 6.43 -13.58 23.52
CA THR A 12 5.89 -12.36 24.12
C THR A 12 6.20 -12.28 25.60
N SER A 13 6.05 -13.40 26.32
CA SER A 13 6.38 -13.47 27.73
C SER A 13 7.86 -13.21 27.99
N ILE A 14 8.75 -13.77 27.17
CA ILE A 14 10.19 -13.51 27.25
C ILE A 14 10.51 -12.03 26.98
N LEU A 15 9.89 -11.43 25.96
CA LEU A 15 10.11 -10.03 25.64
C LEU A 15 9.59 -9.10 26.73
N ILE A 16 8.46 -9.41 27.36
CA ILE A 16 7.93 -8.66 28.51
C ILE A 16 8.93 -8.74 29.68
N HIS A 17 9.49 -9.92 29.95
CA HIS A 17 10.48 -10.10 31.00
C HIS A 17 11.78 -9.33 30.72
N LEU A 18 12.24 -9.37 29.48
CA LEU A 18 13.46 -8.64 29.05
C LEU A 18 13.31 -7.12 29.11
N THR A 19 12.13 -6.59 28.85
CA THR A 19 11.85 -5.15 28.85
C THR A 19 11.53 -4.61 30.24
N ASP A 20 11.31 -5.46 31.24
CA ASP A 20 11.04 -5.05 32.60
C ASP A 20 12.33 -4.68 33.34
N PRO A 21 12.51 -3.41 33.79
CA PRO A 21 13.73 -2.98 34.47
C PRO A 21 14.01 -3.72 35.79
N ASN A 22 12.99 -4.33 36.40
CA ASN A 22 13.13 -5.07 37.65
C ASN A 22 13.52 -6.54 37.41
N MET A 23 13.12 -7.10 36.29
CA MET A 23 13.31 -8.51 35.94
C MET A 23 14.50 -8.79 35.03
N ASN A 24 14.91 -7.78 34.24
CA ASN A 24 16.00 -7.95 33.27
C ASN A 24 17.39 -8.17 33.88
N LYS A 25 17.55 -7.91 35.18
CA LYS A 25 18.81 -8.16 35.89
C LYS A 25 19.09 -9.63 36.19
N THR A 26 18.02 -10.42 36.27
CA THR A 26 18.06 -11.85 36.60
C THR A 26 17.56 -12.69 35.44
N PHE A 27 17.83 -12.25 34.21
CA PHE A 27 17.43 -13.05 33.04
C PHE A 27 18.26 -14.32 32.97
N GLN A 28 17.54 -15.47 32.83
CA GLN A 28 18.16 -16.78 32.66
C GLN A 28 17.83 -17.32 31.27
N ASP A 29 18.85 -17.73 30.55
CA ASP A 29 18.71 -18.44 29.31
C ASP A 29 18.31 -19.90 29.56
N ARG A 30 17.48 -20.47 28.68
CA ARG A 30 16.99 -21.84 28.81
C ARG A 30 18.10 -22.89 28.82
N PHE A 31 19.21 -22.62 28.15
CA PHE A 31 20.35 -23.53 28.06
C PHE A 31 21.36 -23.34 29.20
N PHE A 32 21.37 -22.17 29.86
CA PHE A 32 22.28 -21.83 30.95
C PHE A 32 21.52 -21.66 32.26
N GLN A 33 20.80 -22.72 32.67
CA GLN A 33 20.02 -22.68 33.89
C GLN A 33 20.90 -22.43 35.13
N GLY A 34 20.46 -21.51 35.98
CA GLY A 34 21.19 -21.13 37.20
C GLY A 34 22.28 -20.05 37.01
N ILE A 35 22.42 -19.52 35.79
CA ILE A 35 23.33 -18.39 35.52
C ILE A 35 22.48 -17.17 35.14
N ASP A 36 22.58 -16.12 35.94
CA ASP A 36 21.91 -14.85 35.67
C ASP A 36 22.69 -14.00 34.68
N PHE A 37 22.03 -13.53 33.66
CA PHE A 37 22.58 -12.57 32.70
C PHE A 37 21.96 -11.19 32.95
N PRO A 38 22.72 -10.22 33.51
CA PRO A 38 22.22 -8.88 33.73
C PRO A 38 22.10 -8.14 32.40
N LEU A 39 20.88 -7.84 31.98
CA LEU A 39 20.55 -7.13 30.74
C LEU A 39 20.16 -5.66 30.98
N ASP A 40 20.31 -5.16 32.20
CA ASP A 40 19.97 -3.80 32.63
C ASP A 40 20.74 -2.70 31.88
N LYS A 41 21.88 -3.03 31.30
CA LYS A 41 22.72 -2.10 30.52
C LYS A 41 22.57 -2.26 29.00
N VAL A 42 21.70 -3.12 28.56
CA VAL A 42 21.47 -3.39 27.12
C VAL A 42 20.41 -2.44 26.59
N ILE A 43 20.72 -1.75 25.49
CA ILE A 43 19.75 -0.98 24.74
C ILE A 43 19.04 -1.93 23.76
N MET A 44 17.73 -2.09 23.93
CA MET A 44 16.92 -2.95 23.08
C MET A 44 16.15 -2.10 22.06
N ILE A 45 16.24 -2.47 20.79
CA ILE A 45 15.52 -1.83 19.70
C ILE A 45 14.65 -2.90 19.03
N PHE A 46 13.35 -2.66 19.00
CA PHE A 46 12.37 -3.53 18.37
C PHE A 46 11.82 -2.85 17.11
N SER A 47 11.53 -3.63 16.09
CA SER A 47 10.86 -3.15 14.88
C SER A 47 9.62 -3.97 14.59
N TYR A 48 8.53 -3.30 14.23
CA TYR A 48 7.27 -3.92 13.85
C TYR A 48 6.54 -3.06 12.80
N ASN A 49 5.65 -3.67 12.06
CA ASN A 49 4.91 -2.96 11.00
C ASN A 49 3.54 -2.44 11.48
N ASP A 50 2.93 -3.12 12.45
CA ASP A 50 1.60 -2.82 12.93
C ASP A 50 1.57 -2.95 14.46
N SER A 51 1.37 -1.84 15.14
CA SER A 51 1.29 -1.78 16.61
C SER A 51 0.07 -2.54 17.15
N SER A 52 -1.02 -2.62 16.37
CA SER A 52 -2.24 -3.31 16.78
C SER A 52 -2.06 -4.83 16.95
N LEU A 53 -1.01 -5.40 16.37
CA LEU A 53 -0.64 -6.81 16.47
C LEU A 53 0.34 -7.10 17.61
N VAL A 54 0.89 -6.07 18.24
CA VAL A 54 1.81 -6.20 19.38
C VAL A 54 0.98 -6.31 20.65
N ASP A 55 1.48 -7.13 21.59
CA ASP A 55 0.83 -7.26 22.89
C ASP A 55 0.82 -5.91 23.63
N PRO A 56 -0.33 -5.46 24.16
CA PRO A 56 -0.46 -4.16 24.81
C PRO A 56 0.49 -4.00 26.02
N ILE A 57 0.78 -5.07 26.77
CA ILE A 57 1.68 -5.02 27.93
C ILE A 57 3.12 -4.77 27.47
N LEU A 58 3.51 -5.36 26.35
CA LEU A 58 4.83 -5.08 25.76
C LEU A 58 4.90 -3.68 25.20
N LEU A 59 3.84 -3.23 24.51
CA LEU A 59 3.78 -1.91 23.89
C LEU A 59 3.91 -0.78 24.93
N ASP A 60 3.25 -0.92 26.08
CA ASP A 60 3.32 0.04 27.21
C ASP A 60 4.75 0.23 27.75
N ARG A 61 5.63 -0.75 27.58
CA ARG A 61 7.03 -0.72 28.01
C ARG A 61 8.00 -0.17 26.95
N LEU A 62 7.50 0.07 25.74
CA LEU A 62 8.30 0.53 24.61
C LEU A 62 8.02 2.00 24.31
N LYS A 63 9.08 2.73 23.99
CA LYS A 63 8.92 4.05 23.39
C LYS A 63 8.72 3.89 21.89
N GLU A 64 7.50 4.12 21.43
CA GLU A 64 7.16 4.04 20.02
C GLU A 64 7.72 5.23 19.25
N ILE A 65 8.37 4.94 18.13
CA ILE A 65 8.87 5.93 17.17
C ILE A 65 8.29 5.58 15.81
N ASN A 66 7.36 6.40 15.35
CA ASN A 66 6.73 6.22 14.05
C ASN A 66 7.66 6.68 12.93
N VAL A 67 7.88 5.82 11.93
CA VAL A 67 8.62 6.14 10.73
C VAL A 67 7.63 6.41 9.60
N SER A 68 7.57 7.65 9.15
CA SER A 68 6.70 8.06 8.05
C SER A 68 7.16 7.49 6.70
N PRO A 69 6.23 7.26 5.75
CA PRO A 69 6.59 6.90 4.38
C PRO A 69 7.42 7.99 3.72
N TYR A 70 8.28 7.60 2.79
CA TYR A 70 9.05 8.55 1.99
C TYR A 70 8.16 9.25 0.95
N SER A 71 8.37 10.56 0.78
CA SER A 71 7.81 11.29 -0.36
C SER A 71 8.49 10.89 -1.68
N SER A 72 7.89 11.20 -2.82
CA SER A 72 8.50 10.93 -4.13
C SER A 72 9.86 11.63 -4.27
N ASN A 73 10.02 12.84 -3.76
CA ASN A 73 11.28 13.57 -3.77
C ASN A 73 12.35 12.87 -2.92
N ASP A 74 12.00 12.43 -1.71
CA ASP A 74 12.92 11.68 -0.84
C ASP A 74 13.39 10.39 -1.53
N LYS A 75 12.47 9.68 -2.18
CA LYS A 75 12.80 8.46 -2.93
C LYS A 75 13.78 8.74 -4.07
N ILE A 76 13.58 9.83 -4.82
CA ILE A 76 14.50 10.25 -5.90
C ILE A 76 15.89 10.56 -5.34
N GLU A 77 15.99 11.26 -4.21
CA GLU A 77 17.28 11.54 -3.58
C GLU A 77 17.97 10.27 -3.10
N ILE A 78 17.24 9.37 -2.46
CA ILE A 78 17.78 8.07 -2.01
C ILE A 78 18.26 7.24 -3.19
N VAL A 79 17.51 7.21 -4.29
CA VAL A 79 17.89 6.48 -5.50
C VAL A 79 19.19 7.03 -6.07
N ASN A 80 19.29 8.35 -6.24
CA ASN A 80 20.47 8.98 -6.84
C ASN A 80 21.73 8.85 -5.95
N ASN A 81 21.58 9.10 -4.65
CA ASN A 81 22.73 9.22 -3.75
C ASN A 81 23.21 7.88 -3.21
N PHE A 82 22.33 6.88 -3.12
CA PHE A 82 22.66 5.60 -2.47
C PHE A 82 22.44 4.39 -3.37
N ILE A 83 21.24 4.23 -3.97
CA ILE A 83 20.88 3.01 -4.69
C ILE A 83 21.67 2.85 -5.99
N ILE A 84 21.70 3.89 -6.81
CA ILE A 84 22.43 3.85 -8.11
C ILE A 84 23.92 3.59 -7.89
N PRO A 85 24.65 4.32 -7.03
CA PRO A 85 26.08 4.07 -6.79
C PRO A 85 26.37 2.66 -6.26
N GLU A 86 25.53 2.18 -5.32
CA GLU A 86 25.66 0.82 -4.77
C GLU A 86 25.51 -0.24 -5.86
N LEU A 87 24.45 -0.13 -6.68
CA LEU A 87 24.17 -1.09 -7.75
C LEU A 87 25.23 -1.06 -8.86
N LEU A 88 25.70 0.11 -9.27
CA LEU A 88 26.77 0.23 -10.25
C LEU A 88 28.03 -0.48 -9.80
N LYS A 89 28.37 -0.37 -8.51
CA LYS A 89 29.52 -1.03 -7.91
C LYS A 89 29.32 -2.55 -7.85
N SER A 90 28.15 -3.01 -7.41
CA SER A 90 27.87 -4.45 -7.23
C SER A 90 27.80 -5.21 -8.55
N ILE A 91 27.28 -4.58 -9.62
CA ILE A 91 27.11 -5.19 -10.95
C ILE A 91 28.36 -5.03 -11.83
N GLY A 92 29.33 -4.20 -11.41
CA GLY A 92 30.56 -3.97 -12.18
C GLY A 92 30.36 -3.07 -13.40
N LEU A 93 29.45 -2.11 -13.34
CA LEU A 93 29.17 -1.11 -14.36
C LEU A 93 29.89 0.23 -14.11
N ASN A 94 30.85 0.27 -13.20
CA ASN A 94 31.57 1.50 -12.81
C ASN A 94 32.32 2.20 -13.94
N GLU A 95 32.69 1.47 -14.98
CA GLU A 95 33.43 2.00 -16.14
C GLU A 95 32.54 2.82 -17.07
N ILE A 96 31.22 2.72 -16.94
CA ILE A 96 30.26 3.38 -17.79
C ILE A 96 29.59 4.50 -17.00
N LYS A 97 29.65 5.73 -17.51
CA LYS A 97 28.92 6.84 -16.97
C LYS A 97 27.45 6.70 -17.32
N LEU A 98 26.70 6.03 -16.42
CA LEU A 98 25.25 5.87 -16.54
C LEU A 98 24.55 7.09 -15.97
N THR A 99 23.66 7.69 -16.74
CA THR A 99 22.85 8.84 -16.30
C THR A 99 21.37 8.45 -16.36
N ILE A 100 20.69 8.57 -15.23
CA ILE A 100 19.24 8.39 -15.12
C ILE A 100 18.69 9.75 -14.73
N GLY A 101 17.76 10.28 -15.52
CA GLY A 101 17.10 11.54 -15.20
C GLY A 101 16.09 11.38 -14.06
N ASN A 102 15.90 12.41 -13.26
CA ASN A 102 14.90 12.42 -12.18
C ASN A 102 13.50 12.09 -12.69
N ASP A 103 13.13 12.63 -13.87
CA ASP A 103 11.84 12.34 -14.53
C ASP A 103 11.66 10.84 -14.84
N LEU A 104 12.76 10.12 -15.10
CA LEU A 104 12.69 8.68 -15.34
C LEU A 104 12.59 7.89 -14.05
N ILE A 105 13.25 8.36 -12.98
CA ILE A 105 13.12 7.76 -11.64
C ILE A 105 11.68 7.95 -11.14
N GLU A 106 11.12 9.15 -11.26
CA GLU A 106 9.74 9.47 -10.91
C GLU A 106 8.77 8.58 -11.70
N TYR A 107 8.97 8.45 -13.01
CA TYR A 107 8.20 7.55 -13.86
C TYR A 107 8.24 6.08 -13.38
N ILE A 108 9.40 5.60 -12.91
CA ILE A 108 9.52 4.25 -12.36
C ILE A 108 8.76 4.14 -11.02
N ILE A 109 8.87 5.15 -10.16
CA ILE A 109 8.16 5.19 -8.88
C ILE A 109 6.65 5.10 -9.10
N GLU A 110 6.11 5.92 -9.97
CA GLU A 110 4.67 6.05 -10.19
C GLU A 110 4.06 4.83 -10.90
N ASN A 111 4.78 4.26 -11.87
CA ASN A 111 4.21 3.22 -12.73
C ASN A 111 4.61 1.79 -12.35
N TYR A 112 5.63 1.61 -11.53
CA TYR A 112 6.16 0.27 -11.23
C TYR A 112 6.33 -0.03 -9.75
N THR A 113 6.03 0.91 -8.84
CA THR A 113 6.13 0.70 -7.39
C THR A 113 4.92 1.23 -6.64
N GLN A 114 4.49 0.51 -5.60
CA GLN A 114 3.37 0.92 -4.73
C GLN A 114 3.75 0.83 -3.25
N GLU A 115 5.00 1.04 -2.91
CA GLU A 115 5.50 0.90 -1.56
C GLU A 115 5.70 2.25 -0.84
N ALA A 116 5.60 2.22 0.48
CA ALA A 116 5.96 3.37 1.33
C ALA A 116 7.48 3.61 1.40
N GLY A 117 8.27 2.56 1.19
CA GLY A 117 9.74 2.56 1.24
C GLY A 117 10.42 2.68 -0.11
N VAL A 118 11.63 2.13 -0.19
CA VAL A 118 12.49 2.15 -1.39
C VAL A 118 12.97 0.75 -1.83
N ARG A 119 12.38 -0.31 -1.26
CA ARG A 119 12.81 -1.69 -1.54
C ARG A 119 12.42 -2.15 -2.94
N GLU A 120 11.20 -1.86 -3.36
CA GLU A 120 10.73 -2.22 -4.70
C GLU A 120 11.45 -1.41 -5.77
N ILE A 121 11.62 -0.10 -5.57
CA ILE A 121 12.35 0.74 -6.54
C ILE A 121 13.80 0.26 -6.67
N LYS A 122 14.46 -0.13 -5.57
CA LYS A 122 15.80 -0.73 -5.62
C LYS A 122 15.81 -1.99 -6.51
N ARG A 123 14.84 -2.89 -6.33
CA ARG A 123 14.70 -4.11 -7.13
C ARG A 123 14.44 -3.82 -8.62
N LYS A 124 13.61 -2.82 -8.91
CA LYS A 124 13.32 -2.42 -10.31
C LYS A 124 14.53 -1.82 -11.00
N ILE A 125 15.29 -0.98 -10.31
CA ILE A 125 16.53 -0.41 -10.84
C ILE A 125 17.59 -1.51 -11.01
N GLU A 126 17.71 -2.43 -10.07
CA GLU A 126 18.60 -3.59 -10.17
C GLU A 126 18.25 -4.45 -11.38
N GLU A 127 16.98 -4.74 -11.63
CA GLU A 127 16.50 -5.47 -12.80
C GLU A 127 16.91 -4.77 -14.12
N ILE A 128 16.79 -3.44 -14.17
CA ILE A 128 17.22 -2.63 -15.32
C ILE A 128 18.74 -2.76 -15.51
N PHE A 129 19.53 -2.64 -14.44
CA PHE A 129 20.98 -2.67 -14.51
C PHE A 129 21.53 -4.05 -14.86
N LEU A 130 20.89 -5.11 -14.37
CA LEU A 130 21.23 -6.48 -14.75
C LEU A 130 21.00 -6.73 -16.24
N ASN A 131 19.87 -6.26 -16.78
CA ASN A 131 19.61 -6.35 -18.22
C ASN A 131 20.59 -5.52 -19.05
N LEU A 132 20.97 -4.33 -18.57
CA LEU A 132 22.04 -3.54 -19.19
C LEU A 132 23.37 -4.28 -19.20
N ASN A 133 23.72 -4.94 -18.10
CA ASN A 133 24.95 -5.70 -18.02
C ASN A 133 24.94 -6.92 -18.96
N LEU A 134 23.79 -7.59 -19.10
CA LEU A 134 23.61 -8.63 -20.10
C LEU A 134 23.81 -8.10 -21.52
N ASP A 135 23.22 -6.96 -21.87
CA ASP A 135 23.40 -6.32 -23.17
C ASP A 135 24.87 -5.95 -23.42
N ARG A 136 25.61 -5.55 -22.37
CA ARG A 136 27.05 -5.27 -22.44
C ARG A 136 27.85 -6.53 -22.74
N ILE A 137 27.61 -7.61 -22.00
CA ILE A 137 28.33 -8.88 -22.16
C ILE A 137 28.10 -9.46 -23.55
N TYR A 138 26.86 -9.44 -24.02
CA TYR A 138 26.49 -9.97 -25.34
C TYR A 138 26.72 -8.97 -26.50
N LYS A 139 27.22 -7.77 -26.21
CA LYS A 139 27.43 -6.67 -27.19
C LYS A 139 26.18 -6.37 -28.02
N ARG A 140 25.02 -6.30 -27.35
CA ARG A 140 23.71 -6.05 -27.96
C ARG A 140 23.21 -4.62 -27.64
N GLY A 141 22.23 -4.18 -28.40
CA GLY A 141 21.54 -2.92 -28.13
C GLY A 141 22.47 -1.71 -28.11
N HIS A 142 22.51 -0.99 -27.00
CA HIS A 142 23.37 0.19 -26.85
C HIS A 142 24.87 -0.14 -26.87
N PHE A 143 25.27 -1.38 -26.62
CA PHE A 143 26.68 -1.82 -26.49
C PHE A 143 27.28 -2.44 -27.74
N THR A 144 26.66 -2.26 -28.91
CA THR A 144 27.24 -2.64 -30.20
C THR A 144 28.52 -1.85 -30.54
N LYS A 145 28.68 -0.66 -29.91
CA LYS A 145 29.86 0.19 -29.96
C LYS A 145 30.41 0.40 -28.56
N ASN A 146 31.70 0.69 -28.41
CA ASN A 146 32.29 1.06 -27.11
C ASN A 146 31.73 2.39 -26.61
N ILE A 147 30.65 2.32 -25.81
CA ILE A 147 29.99 3.48 -25.25
C ILE A 147 30.53 3.74 -23.83
N LYS A 148 31.03 4.95 -23.59
CA LYS A 148 31.50 5.41 -22.27
C LYS A 148 30.41 6.10 -21.48
N THR A 149 29.37 6.60 -22.14
CA THR A 149 28.25 7.32 -21.50
C THR A 149 26.93 6.79 -22.04
N LEU A 150 26.02 6.45 -21.16
CA LEU A 150 24.68 5.95 -21.52
C LEU A 150 23.63 6.74 -20.74
N LYS A 151 22.64 7.27 -21.43
CA LYS A 151 21.43 7.85 -20.85
C LYS A 151 20.28 6.87 -21.06
N LEU A 152 19.62 6.50 -19.98
CA LEU A 152 18.45 5.64 -20.04
C LEU A 152 17.21 6.42 -20.48
N ASP A 153 16.35 5.78 -21.24
CA ASP A 153 15.07 6.32 -21.69
C ASP A 153 13.87 5.47 -21.24
N LYS A 154 12.68 6.04 -21.32
CA LYS A 154 11.43 5.35 -20.96
C LYS A 154 11.17 4.10 -21.79
N LYS A 155 11.59 4.10 -23.08
CA LYS A 155 11.38 2.95 -23.98
C LYS A 155 12.17 1.73 -23.52
N PHE A 156 13.41 1.95 -23.05
CA PHE A 156 14.24 0.88 -22.51
C PHE A 156 13.65 0.32 -21.21
N VAL A 157 13.21 1.18 -20.30
CA VAL A 157 12.57 0.78 -19.05
C VAL A 157 11.32 -0.07 -19.31
N ASN A 158 10.42 0.38 -20.19
CA ASN A 158 9.17 -0.32 -20.51
C ASN A 158 9.42 -1.69 -21.20
N LYS A 159 10.54 -1.83 -21.90
CA LYS A 159 10.91 -3.12 -22.51
C LYS A 159 11.33 -4.15 -21.47
N ILE A 160 11.95 -3.71 -20.37
CA ILE A 160 12.46 -4.57 -19.32
C ILE A 160 11.38 -4.82 -18.27
N LEU A 161 10.82 -3.76 -17.73
CA LEU A 161 9.78 -3.81 -16.69
C LEU A 161 8.44 -4.08 -17.35
N LYS A 162 7.97 -5.35 -17.30
CA LYS A 162 6.75 -5.79 -17.99
C LYS A 162 5.47 -5.54 -17.19
N ASN A 163 5.55 -5.41 -15.88
CA ASN A 163 4.40 -5.23 -15.00
C ASN A 163 4.24 -3.74 -14.70
N ASN A 164 3.64 -3.03 -15.60
CA ASN A 164 3.16 -1.68 -15.31
C ASN A 164 1.98 -1.78 -14.34
N ILE A 165 2.00 -1.00 -13.29
CA ILE A 165 0.82 -0.81 -12.46
C ILE A 165 -0.18 -0.07 -13.35
N ASP A 166 -1.29 -0.74 -13.68
CA ASP A 166 -2.36 -0.11 -14.45
C ASP A 166 -2.98 1.01 -13.61
N ASN A 167 -2.34 2.17 -13.66
CA ASN A 167 -2.93 3.42 -13.16
C ASN A 167 -3.96 3.99 -14.14
N ASN A 168 -4.22 3.30 -15.24
CA ASN A 168 -5.31 3.60 -16.15
C ASN A 168 -6.64 3.18 -15.53
N THR A 169 -6.99 3.80 -14.43
CA THR A 169 -8.38 3.87 -14.02
C THR A 169 -9.10 4.60 -15.13
N MET A 170 -9.94 3.84 -15.86
CA MET A 170 -10.84 4.45 -16.85
C MET A 170 -11.72 5.44 -16.09
N ILE A 171 -11.40 6.71 -16.24
CA ILE A 171 -12.28 7.79 -15.80
C ILE A 171 -13.39 7.83 -16.84
N HIS A 172 -14.63 7.71 -16.41
CA HIS A 172 -15.76 7.94 -17.32
C HIS A 172 -15.70 9.37 -17.82
N GLU A 173 -15.69 9.52 -19.14
CA GLU A 173 -15.59 10.83 -19.81
C GLU A 173 -16.89 11.61 -19.78
N SER A 174 -18.02 10.91 -19.57
CA SER A 174 -19.38 11.49 -19.53
C SER A 174 -20.05 11.20 -18.18
N ASP A 175 -20.89 12.12 -17.75
CA ASP A 175 -21.76 11.94 -16.60
C ASP A 175 -22.86 10.92 -16.95
N GLU A 176 -22.85 9.78 -16.28
CA GLU A 176 -23.85 8.71 -16.43
C GLU A 176 -24.51 8.41 -15.09
N VAL A 177 -25.82 8.12 -15.13
CA VAL A 177 -26.57 7.71 -13.95
C VAL A 177 -26.10 6.32 -13.50
N GLY A 178 -25.75 6.20 -12.23
CA GLY A 178 -25.29 4.92 -11.67
C GLY A 178 -23.76 4.70 -11.76
N ILE A 179 -23.01 5.68 -12.22
CA ILE A 179 -21.55 5.60 -12.27
C ILE A 179 -20.93 6.82 -11.59
N ILE A 180 -20.00 6.59 -10.68
CA ILE A 180 -19.26 7.65 -10.03
C ILE A 180 -17.80 7.22 -9.80
N ASN A 181 -16.87 8.16 -9.96
CA ASN A 181 -15.47 7.97 -9.64
C ASN A 181 -15.23 8.21 -8.14
N GLY A 182 -15.07 7.14 -7.39
CA GLY A 182 -14.67 7.20 -5.98
C GLY A 182 -13.16 7.43 -5.83
N LEU A 183 -12.74 8.00 -4.72
CA LEU A 183 -11.34 8.16 -4.36
C LEU A 183 -11.00 7.20 -3.23
N TYR A 184 -9.81 6.61 -3.31
CA TYR A 184 -9.27 5.82 -2.20
C TYR A 184 -7.87 6.29 -1.84
N ALA A 185 -7.51 6.13 -0.56
CA ALA A 185 -6.15 6.32 -0.06
C ALA A 185 -5.68 5.04 0.62
N THR A 186 -4.42 4.70 0.41
CA THR A 186 -3.78 3.55 1.06
C THR A 186 -2.97 4.00 2.27
N SER A 187 -2.72 3.10 3.21
CA SER A 187 -1.85 3.33 4.36
C SER A 187 -0.41 3.70 3.97
N ASN A 188 -0.02 3.42 2.74
CA ASN A 188 1.31 3.73 2.19
C ASN A 188 1.44 5.18 1.66
N GLY A 189 0.39 6.00 1.83
CA GLY A 189 0.38 7.39 1.36
C GLY A 189 0.07 7.56 -0.13
N ASN A 190 -0.24 6.47 -0.83
CA ASN A 190 -0.70 6.52 -2.22
C ASN A 190 -2.23 6.58 -2.24
N GLY A 191 -2.78 7.12 -3.33
CA GLY A 191 -4.20 7.14 -3.58
C GLY A 191 -4.51 6.84 -5.03
N GLY A 192 -5.79 6.69 -5.33
CA GLY A 192 -6.24 6.44 -6.69
C GLY A 192 -7.73 6.65 -6.84
N ILE A 193 -8.21 6.39 -8.06
CA ILE A 193 -9.62 6.46 -8.43
C ILE A 193 -10.13 5.04 -8.57
N VAL A 194 -11.31 4.77 -8.04
CA VAL A 194 -12.05 3.52 -8.22
C VAL A 194 -13.42 3.82 -8.81
N PRO A 195 -13.77 3.30 -9.99
CA PRO A 195 -15.10 3.46 -10.54
C PRO A 195 -16.09 2.65 -9.71
N ILE A 196 -17.12 3.31 -9.23
CA ILE A 196 -18.23 2.71 -8.50
C ILE A 196 -19.41 2.67 -9.43
N GLN A 197 -19.98 1.48 -9.66
CA GLN A 197 -21.14 1.27 -10.48
C GLN A 197 -22.32 0.85 -9.60
N VAL A 198 -23.47 1.46 -9.81
CA VAL A 198 -24.71 1.18 -9.09
C VAL A 198 -25.75 0.71 -10.09
N PHE A 199 -26.28 -0.48 -9.86
CA PHE A 199 -27.33 -1.06 -10.68
C PHE A 199 -28.58 -1.25 -9.86
N LYS A 200 -29.74 -1.02 -10.50
CA LYS A 200 -31.03 -1.34 -9.89
C LYS A 200 -31.15 -2.86 -9.71
N ASN A 201 -31.39 -3.30 -8.49
CA ASN A 201 -31.69 -4.71 -8.23
C ASN A 201 -33.14 -4.98 -8.66
N ILE A 202 -33.34 -5.72 -9.76
CA ILE A 202 -34.65 -6.13 -10.22
C ILE A 202 -35.00 -7.46 -9.56
N SER A 203 -35.69 -7.40 -8.42
CA SER A 203 -36.26 -8.60 -7.81
C SER A 203 -37.44 -9.09 -8.62
N LEU A 204 -37.38 -10.32 -9.14
CA LEU A 204 -38.46 -10.99 -9.85
C LEU A 204 -39.49 -11.62 -8.90
N GLY A 205 -39.41 -11.38 -7.59
CA GLY A 205 -40.27 -11.95 -6.57
C GLY A 205 -41.08 -10.91 -5.80
N THR A 206 -42.03 -11.38 -5.00
CA THR A 206 -42.92 -10.56 -4.15
C THR A 206 -42.28 -9.97 -2.92
N ASP A 207 -40.98 -10.25 -2.67
CA ASP A 207 -40.25 -9.71 -1.55
C ASP A 207 -39.76 -8.28 -1.86
N LYS A 208 -40.43 -7.33 -1.23
CA LYS A 208 -40.17 -5.87 -1.33
C LYS A 208 -38.98 -5.40 -0.48
N SER A 209 -38.01 -6.26 -0.18
CA SER A 209 -36.80 -5.82 0.54
C SER A 209 -35.78 -5.29 -0.47
N SER A 210 -35.61 -3.98 -0.48
CA SER A 210 -34.51 -3.32 -1.19
C SER A 210 -33.20 -3.54 -0.43
N ASP A 211 -32.69 -4.74 -0.51
CA ASP A 211 -31.40 -5.05 0.12
C ASP A 211 -30.27 -4.44 -0.72
N LEU A 212 -29.45 -3.62 -0.08
CA LEU A 212 -28.22 -3.12 -0.66
C LEU A 212 -27.23 -4.27 -0.81
N ILE A 213 -27.04 -4.76 -2.02
CA ILE A 213 -26.07 -5.81 -2.33
C ILE A 213 -24.74 -5.15 -2.73
N LEU A 214 -23.72 -5.35 -1.93
CA LEU A 214 -22.38 -4.85 -2.19
C LEU A 214 -21.51 -5.98 -2.75
N THR A 215 -20.89 -5.74 -3.91
CA THR A 215 -19.98 -6.70 -4.56
C THR A 215 -18.57 -6.12 -4.63
N GLY A 216 -17.57 -6.99 -4.60
CA GLY A 216 -16.14 -6.62 -4.61
C GLY A 216 -15.45 -6.85 -3.27
N SER A 217 -14.14 -6.69 -3.26
CA SER A 217 -13.32 -6.82 -2.05
C SER A 217 -13.33 -5.51 -1.26
N LEU A 218 -14.47 -5.20 -0.63
CA LEU A 218 -14.68 -3.97 0.12
C LEU A 218 -14.31 -4.16 1.59
N GLY A 219 -13.50 -3.24 2.13
CA GLY A 219 -13.28 -3.13 3.57
C GLY A 219 -14.51 -2.59 4.31
N ASP A 220 -14.55 -2.78 5.63
CA ASP A 220 -15.72 -2.40 6.44
C ASP A 220 -16.02 -0.90 6.38
N THR A 221 -14.99 -0.06 6.37
CA THR A 221 -15.13 1.40 6.21
C THR A 221 -15.83 1.78 4.90
N MET A 222 -15.52 1.09 3.80
CA MET A 222 -16.15 1.35 2.49
C MET A 222 -17.62 0.93 2.51
N LYS A 223 -17.94 -0.22 3.10
CA LYS A 223 -19.32 -0.71 3.24
C LYS A 223 -20.19 0.26 4.06
N GLU A 224 -19.65 0.75 5.16
CA GLU A 224 -20.30 1.74 6.00
C GLU A 224 -20.52 3.06 5.26
N SER A 225 -19.51 3.52 4.52
CA SER A 225 -19.56 4.73 3.71
C SER A 225 -20.67 4.66 2.64
N ILE A 226 -20.80 3.52 1.95
CA ILE A 226 -21.84 3.31 0.94
C ILE A 226 -23.23 3.30 1.60
N SER A 227 -23.40 2.64 2.74
CA SER A 227 -24.68 2.62 3.47
C SER A 227 -25.10 4.02 3.95
N CYS A 228 -24.14 4.80 4.42
CA CYS A 228 -24.35 6.19 4.80
C CYS A 228 -24.75 7.05 3.58
N SER A 229 -24.07 6.89 2.47
CA SER A 229 -24.35 7.60 1.20
C SER A 229 -25.76 7.30 0.70
N LEU A 230 -26.21 6.06 0.76
CA LEU A 230 -27.58 5.68 0.39
C LEU A 230 -28.60 6.35 1.28
N THR A 231 -28.35 6.38 2.59
CA THR A 231 -29.23 7.06 3.56
C THR A 231 -29.33 8.56 3.29
N CYS A 232 -28.18 9.19 3.00
CA CYS A 232 -28.14 10.61 2.63
C CYS A 232 -28.89 10.89 1.32
N ALA A 233 -28.75 10.02 0.33
CA ALA A 233 -29.46 10.15 -0.94
C ALA A 233 -30.98 10.03 -0.74
N LYS A 234 -31.44 9.06 0.06
CA LYS A 234 -32.88 8.92 0.42
C LYS A 234 -33.42 10.16 1.13
N GLN A 235 -32.66 10.70 2.09
CA GLN A 235 -33.05 11.94 2.80
C GLN A 235 -33.09 13.17 1.89
N TYR A 236 -32.11 13.29 0.99
CA TYR A 236 -32.07 14.39 0.02
C TYR A 236 -33.28 14.36 -0.92
N LEU A 237 -33.61 13.20 -1.48
CA LEU A 237 -34.77 13.02 -2.34
C LEU A 237 -36.07 13.34 -1.62
N TYR A 238 -36.23 12.83 -0.38
CA TYR A 238 -37.39 13.14 0.46
C TYR A 238 -37.53 14.64 0.73
N LYS A 239 -36.42 15.31 1.06
CA LYS A 239 -36.42 16.77 1.34
C LYS A 239 -36.72 17.58 0.07
N LYS A 240 -36.22 17.17 -1.09
CA LYS A 240 -36.35 17.91 -2.36
C LYS A 240 -37.73 17.74 -2.99
N TYR A 241 -38.28 16.55 -2.99
CA TYR A 241 -39.51 16.22 -3.72
C TYR A 241 -40.71 16.01 -2.84
N GLY A 242 -40.52 15.80 -1.53
CA GLY A 242 -41.60 15.52 -0.56
C GLY A 242 -42.30 14.18 -0.79
N THR A 243 -43.04 13.72 0.20
CA THR A 243 -43.76 12.42 0.12
C THR A 243 -44.74 12.34 -1.03
N LYS A 244 -45.47 13.40 -1.35
CA LYS A 244 -46.50 13.40 -2.40
C LYS A 244 -45.92 13.25 -3.81
N LYS A 245 -44.72 13.79 -4.10
CA LYS A 245 -44.09 13.66 -5.41
C LYS A 245 -43.32 12.34 -5.57
N LEU A 246 -42.84 11.77 -4.47
CA LEU A 246 -42.09 10.52 -4.49
C LEU A 246 -43.01 9.28 -4.50
N PHE A 247 -44.23 9.40 -3.92
CA PHE A 247 -45.14 8.25 -3.77
C PHE A 247 -46.41 8.33 -4.64
N GLY A 248 -46.64 9.44 -5.36
CA GLY A 248 -47.87 9.67 -6.09
C GLY A 248 -49.10 9.86 -5.16
N ASP A 249 -50.22 10.29 -5.71
CA ASP A 249 -51.47 10.50 -4.91
C ASP A 249 -52.05 9.18 -4.38
N ASN A 250 -51.59 8.00 -4.86
CA ASN A 250 -52.15 6.68 -4.50
C ASN A 250 -51.21 5.80 -3.63
N ASN A 251 -50.21 6.36 -2.97
CA ASN A 251 -49.26 5.60 -2.12
C ASN A 251 -48.57 4.38 -2.74
N GLU A 252 -48.55 4.24 -4.06
CA GLU A 252 -48.04 3.06 -4.75
C GLU A 252 -46.63 3.21 -5.31
N TYR A 253 -46.01 4.41 -5.23
CA TYR A 253 -44.63 4.62 -5.69
C TYR A 253 -43.68 4.56 -4.51
N ASN A 254 -42.93 3.48 -4.49
CA ASN A 254 -41.90 3.28 -3.48
C ASN A 254 -40.63 4.09 -3.84
N ILE A 255 -40.03 4.80 -2.88
CA ILE A 255 -38.73 5.47 -3.07
C ILE A 255 -37.69 4.53 -3.70
N GLU A 256 -37.84 3.24 -3.46
CA GLU A 256 -37.01 2.16 -3.96
C GLU A 256 -37.10 1.99 -5.48
N GLU A 257 -38.11 2.54 -6.15
CA GLU A 257 -38.21 2.54 -7.62
C GLU A 257 -37.35 3.62 -8.28
N TYR A 258 -36.93 4.63 -7.54
CA TYR A 258 -36.12 5.74 -8.07
C TYR A 258 -34.65 5.69 -7.65
N LEU A 259 -34.27 4.72 -6.85
CA LEU A 259 -32.91 4.41 -6.44
C LEU A 259 -32.46 3.05 -7.03
#